data_e65c29eeffe796f33ef1f04ba8651883
#
_entry.id   e65c29eeffe796f33ef1f04ba8651883
#
_cell.length_a   1.000
_cell.length_b   1.000
_cell.length_c   1.000
_cell.angle_alpha   90.00
_cell.angle_beta   90.00
_cell.angle_gamma   90.00
#
_symmetry.space_group_name_H-M   'P 1'
#
loop_
_entity.id
_entity.type
_entity.pdbx_description
1 polymer ?
#
loop_
_entity_poly.entity_id
_entity_poly.type
_entity_poly.pdbx_seq_one_letter_code
_entity_poly.pdbx_strand_id
1 'polypeptide(L)'
;MELIDNKALKITVPNDIVDRITTTVEKTRVLDAREHLTDLLIHWGPDELTHLNSIVTFKFPLPSPLAHNYKYTGRWVPFTHQKTTSEFLSINKRAFCFNEAGTGKTSSVLWAADYLMNLGIVKRVLVICPLSIMTSAWKNDIYNTCLHRHPGVAYGTGADRRAIISNPQYEFVIINYDGVRIVKDDIIDANFDLIVVDEANAYKNVSTTRWKTLNKILKPHTRLWM
;
A
#
# COMPACT_ATOMS: atom_id res chain seq x y z
N MET A 1 -14.99 -16.43 -11.42
CA MET A 1 -14.38 -16.02 -10.14
C MET A 1 -15.45 -16.10 -9.06
N GLU A 2 -15.18 -16.81 -7.98
CA GLU A 2 -16.12 -17.08 -6.88
C GLU A 2 -15.37 -17.03 -5.55
N LEU A 3 -15.95 -16.36 -4.54
CA LEU A 3 -15.40 -16.30 -3.18
C LEU A 3 -16.04 -17.42 -2.36
N ILE A 4 -15.20 -18.27 -1.74
CA ILE A 4 -15.63 -19.43 -0.95
C ILE A 4 -15.36 -19.16 0.53
N ASP A 5 -16.42 -19.16 1.35
CA ASP A 5 -16.40 -19.01 2.80
C ASP A 5 -15.61 -17.80 3.33
N ASN A 6 -15.45 -16.73 2.54
CA ASN A 6 -14.58 -15.59 2.83
C ASN A 6 -13.13 -15.99 3.20
N LYS A 7 -12.65 -17.12 2.67
CA LYS A 7 -11.30 -17.66 2.96
C LYS A 7 -10.51 -17.98 1.70
N ALA A 8 -11.19 -18.33 0.61
CA ALA A 8 -10.54 -18.73 -0.62
C ALA A 8 -11.25 -18.14 -1.85
N LEU A 9 -10.47 -17.85 -2.88
CA LEU A 9 -10.93 -17.38 -4.17
C LEU A 9 -10.77 -18.49 -5.19
N LYS A 10 -11.88 -18.93 -5.79
CA LYS A 10 -11.87 -19.82 -6.95
C LYS A 10 -11.83 -19.00 -8.22
N ILE A 11 -10.83 -19.26 -9.06
CA ILE A 11 -10.67 -18.65 -10.39
C ILE A 11 -10.50 -19.72 -11.46
N THR A 12 -10.94 -19.41 -12.67
CA THR A 12 -10.67 -20.23 -13.86
C THR A 12 -9.71 -19.46 -14.76
N VAL A 13 -8.61 -20.07 -15.12
CA VAL A 13 -7.54 -19.47 -15.92
C VAL A 13 -7.12 -20.37 -17.07
N PRO A 14 -6.54 -19.82 -18.15
CA PRO A 14 -5.89 -20.59 -19.19
C PRO A 14 -4.73 -21.44 -18.65
N ASN A 15 -4.52 -22.63 -19.24
CA ASN A 15 -3.51 -23.58 -18.77
C ASN A 15 -2.07 -23.04 -18.86
N ASP A 16 -1.78 -22.17 -19.83
CA ASP A 16 -0.47 -21.59 -20.07
C ASP A 16 0.04 -20.68 -18.95
N ILE A 17 -0.86 -20.17 -18.10
CA ILE A 17 -0.48 -19.30 -16.96
C ILE A 17 -0.53 -20.02 -15.59
N VAL A 18 -0.98 -21.27 -15.54
CA VAL A 18 -1.15 -22.03 -14.29
C VAL A 18 0.16 -22.16 -13.52
N ASP A 19 1.23 -22.61 -14.19
CA ASP A 19 2.55 -22.78 -13.56
C ASP A 19 3.10 -21.47 -12.99
N ARG A 20 2.89 -20.38 -13.72
CA ARG A 20 3.31 -19.05 -13.25
C ARG A 20 2.54 -18.63 -12.00
N ILE A 21 1.24 -18.91 -11.94
CA ILE A 21 0.42 -18.59 -10.76
C ILE A 21 0.84 -19.48 -9.58
N THR A 22 0.93 -20.79 -9.75
CA THR A 22 1.22 -21.74 -8.66
C THR A 22 2.63 -21.56 -8.10
N THR A 23 3.58 -21.11 -8.92
CA THR A 23 4.95 -20.80 -8.47
C THR A 23 5.04 -19.48 -7.72
N THR A 24 4.21 -18.48 -8.08
CA THR A 24 4.31 -17.11 -7.52
C THR A 24 3.36 -16.90 -6.35
N VAL A 25 2.20 -17.55 -6.36
CA VAL A 25 1.15 -17.44 -5.32
C VAL A 25 1.20 -18.69 -4.45
N GLU A 26 1.90 -18.62 -3.33
CA GLU A 26 2.26 -19.79 -2.51
C GLU A 26 1.05 -20.66 -2.07
N LYS A 27 -0.05 -20.01 -1.67
CA LYS A 27 -1.23 -20.73 -1.16
C LYS A 27 -2.24 -20.94 -2.27
N THR A 28 -1.82 -21.66 -3.31
CA THR A 28 -2.65 -22.01 -4.47
C THR A 28 -2.79 -23.54 -4.60
N ARG A 29 -4.00 -23.99 -4.91
CA ARG A 29 -4.31 -25.39 -5.18
C ARG A 29 -5.04 -25.53 -6.51
N VAL A 30 -4.62 -26.49 -7.35
CA VAL A 30 -5.34 -26.90 -8.55
C VAL A 30 -6.55 -27.73 -8.11
N LEU A 31 -7.75 -27.36 -8.57
CA LEU A 31 -8.99 -28.10 -8.30
C LEU A 31 -9.36 -29.03 -9.45
N ASP A 32 -9.36 -28.48 -10.68
CA ASP A 32 -9.78 -29.20 -11.88
C ASP A 32 -9.00 -28.66 -13.08
N ALA A 33 -8.43 -29.55 -13.87
CA ALA A 33 -7.69 -29.23 -15.09
C ALA A 33 -8.41 -29.81 -16.30
N ARG A 34 -8.82 -28.94 -17.23
CA ARG A 34 -9.49 -29.26 -18.49
C ARG A 34 -8.56 -28.95 -19.66
N GLU A 35 -8.98 -29.30 -20.86
CA GLU A 35 -8.15 -29.19 -22.07
C GLU A 35 -7.48 -27.80 -22.26
N HIS A 36 -8.20 -26.72 -21.97
CA HIS A 36 -7.70 -25.35 -22.18
C HIS A 36 -7.73 -24.47 -20.93
N LEU A 37 -8.45 -24.89 -19.89
CA LEU A 37 -8.72 -24.10 -18.69
C LEU A 37 -8.49 -24.91 -17.43
N THR A 38 -7.98 -24.26 -16.39
CA THR A 38 -7.79 -24.85 -15.06
C THR A 38 -8.51 -24.02 -14.01
N ASP A 39 -9.21 -24.69 -13.11
CA ASP A 39 -9.78 -24.10 -11.91
C ASP A 39 -8.77 -24.14 -10.77
N LEU A 40 -8.46 -22.95 -10.23
CA LEU A 40 -7.55 -22.78 -9.10
C LEU A 40 -8.31 -22.28 -7.87
N LEU A 41 -7.91 -22.79 -6.72
CA LEU A 41 -8.31 -22.27 -5.41
C LEU A 41 -7.11 -21.55 -4.78
N ILE A 42 -7.27 -20.28 -4.46
CA ILE A 42 -6.23 -19.42 -3.93
C ILE A 42 -6.68 -18.94 -2.56
N HIS A 43 -5.78 -18.92 -1.57
CA HIS A 43 -6.07 -18.30 -0.28
C HIS A 43 -6.47 -16.82 -0.50
N TRP A 44 -7.56 -16.39 0.11
CA TRP A 44 -8.06 -15.02 -0.04
C TRP A 44 -7.36 -14.08 0.95
N GLY A 45 -6.09 -13.83 0.70
CA GLY A 45 -5.22 -12.92 1.45
C GLY A 45 -4.72 -11.78 0.60
N PRO A 46 -4.36 -10.62 1.18
CA PRO A 46 -3.90 -9.46 0.41
C PRO A 46 -2.58 -9.72 -0.32
N ASP A 47 -1.69 -10.57 0.20
CA ASP A 47 -0.43 -10.91 -0.47
C ASP A 47 -0.66 -11.81 -1.67
N GLU A 48 -1.46 -12.86 -1.52
CA GLU A 48 -1.82 -13.75 -2.62
C GLU A 48 -2.52 -12.98 -3.74
N LEU A 49 -3.45 -12.08 -3.40
CA LEU A 49 -4.14 -11.24 -4.39
C LEU A 49 -3.20 -10.21 -5.01
N THR A 50 -2.25 -9.66 -4.26
CA THR A 50 -1.23 -8.76 -4.80
C THR A 50 -0.34 -9.47 -5.83
N HIS A 51 0.08 -10.68 -5.55
CA HIS A 51 0.85 -11.51 -6.49
C HIS A 51 0.00 -11.88 -7.72
N LEU A 52 -1.24 -12.30 -7.50
CA LEU A 52 -2.16 -12.65 -8.57
C LEU A 52 -2.42 -11.45 -9.52
N ASN A 53 -2.65 -10.25 -8.99
CA ASN A 53 -2.80 -9.02 -9.76
C ASN A 53 -1.54 -8.66 -10.58
N SER A 54 -0.36 -9.11 -10.16
CA SER A 54 0.88 -8.89 -10.92
C SER A 54 1.04 -9.82 -12.12
N ILE A 55 0.29 -10.92 -12.15
CA ILE A 55 0.38 -11.97 -13.18
C ILE A 55 -0.78 -11.88 -14.15
N VAL A 56 -1.99 -11.65 -13.65
CA VAL A 56 -3.25 -11.72 -14.40
C VAL A 56 -3.94 -10.37 -14.37
N THR A 57 -4.34 -9.88 -15.53
CA THR A 57 -5.24 -8.74 -15.64
C THR A 57 -6.68 -9.23 -15.65
N PHE A 58 -7.43 -8.89 -14.63
CA PHE A 58 -8.85 -9.25 -14.51
C PHE A 58 -9.75 -8.20 -15.14
N LYS A 59 -10.85 -8.63 -15.74
CA LYS A 59 -11.87 -7.72 -16.28
C LYS A 59 -12.54 -6.88 -15.19
N PHE A 60 -12.67 -7.43 -14.00
CA PHE A 60 -13.20 -6.76 -12.81
C PHE A 60 -12.17 -6.80 -11.68
N PRO A 61 -12.12 -5.80 -10.80
CA PRO A 61 -11.23 -5.81 -9.65
C PRO A 61 -11.45 -7.07 -8.79
N LEU A 62 -10.34 -7.62 -8.25
CA LEU A 62 -10.44 -8.70 -7.28
C LEU A 62 -11.07 -8.19 -5.98
N PRO A 63 -11.95 -8.98 -5.32
CA PRO A 63 -12.49 -8.61 -4.02
C PRO A 63 -11.38 -8.60 -2.97
N SER A 64 -11.24 -7.48 -2.26
CA SER A 64 -10.24 -7.38 -1.19
C SER A 64 -10.74 -8.00 0.11
N PRO A 65 -9.92 -8.78 0.82
CA PRO A 65 -10.25 -9.27 2.16
C PRO A 65 -10.46 -8.16 3.18
N LEU A 66 -9.94 -6.96 2.95
CA LEU A 66 -10.15 -5.80 3.80
C LEU A 66 -11.63 -5.53 4.03
N ALA A 67 -12.47 -5.69 3.01
CA ALA A 67 -13.92 -5.47 3.09
C ALA A 67 -14.61 -6.27 4.21
N HIS A 68 -14.10 -7.47 4.51
CA HIS A 68 -14.69 -8.39 5.50
C HIS A 68 -13.88 -8.50 6.80
N ASN A 69 -12.56 -8.33 6.71
CA ASN A 69 -11.64 -8.65 7.81
C ASN A 69 -11.12 -7.41 8.55
N TYR A 70 -11.44 -6.21 8.05
CA TYR A 70 -10.97 -4.98 8.67
C TYR A 70 -12.09 -4.19 9.33
N LYS A 71 -11.92 -3.91 10.60
CA LYS A 71 -12.80 -2.99 11.34
C LYS A 71 -12.21 -1.58 11.23
N TYR A 72 -12.87 -0.74 10.45
CA TYR A 72 -12.48 0.65 10.32
C TYR A 72 -12.41 1.34 11.69
N THR A 73 -11.25 1.86 12.04
CA THR A 73 -10.96 2.52 13.31
C THR A 73 -10.97 4.04 13.14
N GLY A 74 -10.91 4.74 14.25
CA GLY A 74 -10.79 6.19 14.29
C GLY A 74 -12.12 6.92 14.43
N ARG A 75 -12.04 8.23 14.25
CA ARG A 75 -13.14 9.16 14.46
C ARG A 75 -14.18 9.15 13.32
N TRP A 76 -13.71 8.81 12.11
CA TRP A 76 -14.50 8.94 10.88
C TRP A 76 -15.15 7.63 10.49
N VAL A 77 -16.41 7.71 10.05
CA VAL A 77 -17.09 6.59 9.40
C VAL A 77 -16.77 6.68 7.89
N PRO A 78 -16.16 5.65 7.29
CA PRO A 78 -15.78 5.72 5.88
C PRO A 78 -16.98 5.72 4.95
N PHE A 79 -16.96 6.58 3.95
CA PHE A 79 -17.87 6.53 2.82
C PHE A 79 -17.58 5.33 1.92
N THR A 80 -18.56 4.90 1.11
CA THR A 80 -18.42 3.75 0.21
C THR A 80 -17.19 3.87 -0.72
N HIS A 81 -16.99 5.04 -1.35
CA HIS A 81 -15.83 5.26 -2.22
C HIS A 81 -14.49 5.18 -1.48
N GLN A 82 -14.44 5.57 -0.20
CA GLN A 82 -13.23 5.44 0.63
C GLN A 82 -12.93 3.98 0.95
N LYS A 83 -13.96 3.17 1.24
CA LYS A 83 -13.83 1.72 1.43
C LYS A 83 -13.28 1.07 0.16
N THR A 84 -13.90 1.36 -1.00
CA THR A 84 -13.45 0.86 -2.30
C THR A 84 -11.99 1.24 -2.60
N THR A 85 -11.59 2.49 -2.27
CA THR A 85 -10.20 2.93 -2.42
C THR A 85 -9.25 2.15 -1.49
N SER A 86 -9.63 1.95 -0.23
CA SER A 86 -8.82 1.18 0.73
C SER A 86 -8.68 -0.29 0.30
N GLU A 87 -9.76 -0.89 -0.17
CA GLU A 87 -9.75 -2.25 -0.73
C GLU A 87 -8.81 -2.36 -1.91
N PHE A 88 -8.92 -1.46 -2.88
CA PHE A 88 -8.04 -1.42 -4.05
C PHE A 88 -6.55 -1.30 -3.65
N LEU A 89 -6.21 -0.36 -2.76
CA LEU A 89 -4.84 -0.16 -2.32
C LEU A 89 -4.27 -1.38 -1.60
N SER A 90 -5.06 -2.05 -0.77
CA SER A 90 -4.61 -3.18 0.05
C SER A 90 -4.07 -4.36 -0.77
N ILE A 91 -4.60 -4.58 -1.97
CA ILE A 91 -4.23 -5.68 -2.88
C ILE A 91 -3.38 -5.23 -4.08
N ASN A 92 -2.93 -3.98 -4.10
CA ASN A 92 -2.07 -3.47 -5.15
C ASN A 92 -0.75 -2.94 -4.58
N LYS A 93 0.36 -3.56 -5.02
CA LYS A 93 1.70 -3.17 -4.57
C LYS A 93 2.11 -1.80 -5.11
N ARG A 94 1.71 -1.49 -6.34
CA ARG A 94 1.94 -0.22 -7.04
C ARG A 94 0.59 0.32 -7.47
N ALA A 95 0.23 1.51 -7.00
CA ALA A 95 -1.08 2.08 -7.29
C ALA A 95 -1.04 3.60 -7.43
N PHE A 96 -1.86 4.11 -8.33
CA PHE A 96 -2.23 5.53 -8.38
C PHE A 96 -3.68 5.69 -7.92
N CYS A 97 -3.92 6.65 -7.03
CA CYS A 97 -5.24 7.02 -6.54
C CYS A 97 -5.67 8.36 -7.16
N PHE A 98 -6.44 8.30 -8.23
CA PHE A 98 -6.91 9.49 -8.97
C PHE A 98 -8.27 10.03 -8.47
N ASN A 99 -8.59 9.83 -7.21
CA ASN A 99 -9.79 10.39 -6.62
C ASN A 99 -9.71 11.93 -6.59
N GLU A 100 -10.85 12.61 -6.70
CA GLU A 100 -10.94 14.07 -6.64
C GLU A 100 -10.42 14.65 -5.31
N ALA A 101 -10.09 15.92 -5.31
CA ALA A 101 -9.71 16.63 -4.10
C ALA A 101 -10.86 16.63 -3.07
N GLY A 102 -10.55 16.54 -1.79
CA GLY A 102 -11.55 16.55 -0.72
C GLY A 102 -12.34 15.24 -0.51
N THR A 103 -12.06 14.18 -1.27
CA THR A 103 -12.76 12.88 -1.12
C THR A 103 -12.24 12.02 0.04
N GLY A 104 -11.30 12.52 0.84
CA GLY A 104 -10.72 11.77 1.97
C GLY A 104 -9.75 10.67 1.56
N LYS A 105 -8.95 10.90 0.51
CA LYS A 105 -7.87 9.99 0.08
C LYS A 105 -6.94 9.58 1.22
N THR A 106 -6.54 10.55 2.04
CA THR A 106 -5.66 10.32 3.20
C THR A 106 -6.20 9.24 4.11
N SER A 107 -7.46 9.34 4.54
CA SER A 107 -8.08 8.33 5.41
C SER A 107 -8.16 6.96 4.72
N SER A 108 -8.46 6.92 3.41
CA SER A 108 -8.50 5.66 2.64
C SER A 108 -7.13 4.98 2.61
N VAL A 109 -6.06 5.74 2.40
CA VAL A 109 -4.68 5.26 2.44
C VAL A 109 -4.31 4.76 3.83
N LEU A 110 -4.68 5.51 4.87
CA LEU A 110 -4.38 5.16 6.26
C LEU A 110 -5.08 3.85 6.68
N TRP A 111 -6.35 3.66 6.35
CA TRP A 111 -7.06 2.40 6.64
C TRP A 111 -6.46 1.21 5.88
N ALA A 112 -6.10 1.39 4.61
CA ALA A 112 -5.43 0.33 3.86
C ALA A 112 -4.06 -0.03 4.45
N ALA A 113 -3.27 0.97 4.85
CA ALA A 113 -1.99 0.76 5.50
C ALA A 113 -2.14 0.08 6.86
N ASP A 114 -3.07 0.56 7.70
CA ASP A 114 -3.37 -0.02 9.02
C ASP A 114 -3.81 -1.48 8.92
N TYR A 115 -4.66 -1.81 7.94
CA TYR A 115 -5.04 -3.19 7.66
C TYR A 115 -3.82 -4.07 7.38
N LEU A 116 -2.92 -3.63 6.47
CA LEU A 116 -1.70 -4.38 6.15
C LEU A 116 -0.73 -4.46 7.35
N MET A 117 -0.70 -3.44 8.18
CA MET A 117 0.10 -3.42 9.41
C MET A 117 -0.45 -4.41 10.45
N ASN A 118 -1.77 -4.50 10.61
CA ASN A 118 -2.41 -5.47 11.50
C ASN A 118 -2.12 -6.93 11.09
N LEU A 119 -1.90 -7.16 9.80
CA LEU A 119 -1.49 -8.46 9.25
C LEU A 119 0.03 -8.71 9.29
N GLY A 120 0.83 -7.72 9.70
CA GLY A 120 2.30 -7.80 9.69
C GLY A 120 2.97 -7.71 8.31
N ILE A 121 2.18 -7.44 7.25
CA ILE A 121 2.67 -7.29 5.86
C ILE A 121 3.43 -5.97 5.69
N VAL A 122 3.00 -4.94 6.37
CA VAL A 122 3.65 -3.63 6.46
C VAL A 122 3.99 -3.37 7.91
N LYS A 123 5.21 -2.92 8.19
CA LYS A 123 5.64 -2.52 9.53
C LYS A 123 5.83 -1.02 9.63
N ARG A 124 6.39 -0.40 8.59
CA ARG A 124 6.68 1.04 8.57
C ARG A 124 6.28 1.68 7.25
N VAL A 125 5.69 2.85 7.35
CA VAL A 125 5.19 3.65 6.21
C VAL A 125 5.95 4.98 6.14
N LEU A 126 6.50 5.31 4.98
CA LEU A 126 7.02 6.63 4.67
C LEU A 126 5.97 7.43 3.89
N VAL A 127 5.54 8.56 4.42
CA VAL A 127 4.65 9.50 3.75
C VAL A 127 5.45 10.68 3.24
N ILE A 128 5.46 10.88 1.94
CA ILE A 128 6.14 12.01 1.26
C ILE A 128 5.06 12.97 0.77
N CYS A 129 5.02 14.18 1.32
CA CYS A 129 3.96 15.15 1.05
C CYS A 129 4.50 16.60 0.99
N PRO A 130 3.68 17.59 0.59
CA PRO A 130 4.02 19.00 0.74
C PRO A 130 4.31 19.38 2.19
N LEU A 131 5.27 20.31 2.37
CA LEU A 131 5.67 20.76 3.71
C LEU A 131 4.51 21.30 4.55
N SER A 132 3.59 22.04 3.93
CA SER A 132 2.46 22.70 4.59
C SER A 132 1.46 21.75 5.22
N ILE A 133 1.36 20.51 4.75
CA ILE A 133 0.36 19.52 5.19
C ILE A 133 0.93 18.39 6.05
N MET A 134 2.23 18.39 6.33
CA MET A 134 2.88 17.34 7.12
C MET A 134 2.22 17.13 8.49
N THR A 135 1.96 18.24 9.20
CA THR A 135 1.36 18.22 10.55
C THR A 135 -0.14 18.47 10.49
N SER A 136 -0.57 19.49 9.74
CA SER A 136 -1.97 19.94 9.70
C SER A 136 -2.93 18.93 9.10
N ALA A 137 -2.47 18.12 8.15
CA ALA A 137 -3.25 17.04 7.56
C ALA A 137 -2.70 15.68 8.01
N TRP A 138 -1.57 15.23 7.49
CA TRP A 138 -1.11 13.85 7.66
C TRP A 138 -0.98 13.40 9.12
N LYS A 139 -0.26 14.16 9.96
CA LYS A 139 -0.11 13.77 11.37
C LYS A 139 -1.46 13.75 12.09
N ASN A 140 -2.29 14.78 11.87
CA ASN A 140 -3.61 14.86 12.50
C ASN A 140 -4.56 13.78 11.98
N ASP A 141 -4.52 13.48 10.68
CA ASP A 141 -5.36 12.43 10.09
C ASP A 141 -4.96 11.03 10.56
N ILE A 142 -3.67 10.77 10.81
CA ILE A 142 -3.24 9.51 11.44
C ILE A 142 -3.90 9.36 12.82
N TYR A 143 -3.88 10.38 13.66
CA TYR A 143 -4.54 10.34 14.97
C TYR A 143 -6.07 10.23 14.85
N ASN A 144 -6.67 10.87 13.86
CA ASN A 144 -8.13 10.80 13.68
C ASN A 144 -8.59 9.46 13.08
N THR A 145 -7.73 8.80 12.30
CA THR A 145 -8.07 7.57 11.54
C THR A 145 -7.56 6.31 12.24
N CYS A 146 -6.33 6.35 12.77
CA CYS A 146 -5.62 5.22 13.38
C CYS A 146 -4.93 5.64 14.68
N LEU A 147 -5.70 5.99 15.71
CA LEU A 147 -5.21 6.56 16.98
C LEU A 147 -4.12 5.71 17.67
N HIS A 148 -4.14 4.41 17.44
CA HIS A 148 -3.17 3.46 18.00
C HIS A 148 -1.82 3.43 17.27
N ARG A 149 -1.68 4.18 16.16
CA ARG A 149 -0.43 4.28 15.39
C ARG A 149 0.39 5.50 15.80
N HIS A 150 1.71 5.37 15.68
CA HIS A 150 2.67 6.39 16.13
C HIS A 150 3.28 7.14 14.93
N PRO A 151 2.82 8.38 14.62
CA PRO A 151 3.41 9.20 13.57
C PRO A 151 4.61 9.99 14.07
N GLY A 152 5.70 10.03 13.28
CA GLY A 152 6.83 10.92 13.42
C GLY A 152 6.94 11.91 12.25
N VAL A 153 7.18 13.20 12.53
CA VAL A 153 7.35 14.24 11.50
C VAL A 153 8.84 14.54 11.35
N ALA A 154 9.43 14.08 10.24
CA ALA A 154 10.84 14.30 9.91
C ALA A 154 11.06 15.70 9.32
N TYR A 155 11.17 16.70 10.20
CA TYR A 155 11.33 18.10 9.89
C TYR A 155 12.55 18.71 10.62
N GLY A 156 13.01 19.89 10.22
CA GLY A 156 14.16 20.57 10.80
C GLY A 156 15.46 20.30 10.07
N THR A 157 16.56 20.20 10.82
CA THR A 157 17.90 19.90 10.30
C THR A 157 18.01 18.47 9.77
N GLY A 158 19.11 18.14 9.09
CA GLY A 158 19.39 16.76 8.69
C GLY A 158 19.50 15.81 9.89
N ALA A 159 20.03 16.29 11.02
CA ALA A 159 20.12 15.50 12.26
C ALA A 159 18.73 15.19 12.85
N ASP A 160 17.85 16.22 12.93
CA ASP A 160 16.48 16.05 13.44
C ASP A 160 15.70 15.03 12.59
N ARG A 161 15.82 15.14 11.25
CA ARG A 161 15.16 14.22 10.32
C ARG A 161 15.67 12.78 10.48
N ARG A 162 16.99 12.58 10.60
CA ARG A 162 17.59 11.26 10.84
C ARG A 162 17.08 10.64 12.13
N ALA A 163 17.01 11.41 13.21
CA ALA A 163 16.52 10.93 14.49
C ALA A 163 15.10 10.36 14.40
N ILE A 164 14.22 11.00 13.62
CA ILE A 164 12.86 10.49 13.39
C ILE A 164 12.85 9.25 12.49
N ILE A 165 13.61 9.27 11.39
CA ILE A 165 13.65 8.18 10.41
C ILE A 165 14.22 6.90 11.02
N SER A 166 15.29 7.03 11.81
CA SER A 166 15.97 5.89 12.44
C SER A 166 15.22 5.30 13.65
N ASN A 167 14.24 6.04 14.21
CA ASN A 167 13.50 5.56 15.37
C ASN A 167 12.41 4.57 14.96
N PRO A 168 12.52 3.27 15.31
CA PRO A 168 11.56 2.23 14.93
C PRO A 168 10.19 2.38 15.61
N GLN A 169 10.05 3.22 16.64
CA GLN A 169 8.77 3.48 17.29
C GLN A 169 7.80 4.25 16.39
N TYR A 170 8.32 5.01 15.42
CA TYR A 170 7.48 5.69 14.45
C TYR A 170 7.08 4.75 13.32
N GLU A 171 5.85 4.30 13.35
CA GLU A 171 5.28 3.43 12.32
C GLU A 171 4.97 4.19 11.03
N PHE A 172 4.53 5.45 11.17
CA PHE A 172 4.35 6.40 10.07
C PHE A 172 5.39 7.51 10.20
N VAL A 173 6.26 7.66 9.20
CA VAL A 173 7.21 8.75 9.11
C VAL A 173 6.77 9.69 7.99
N ILE A 174 6.55 10.96 8.33
CA ILE A 174 6.07 12.00 7.42
C ILE A 174 7.24 12.92 7.08
N ILE A 175 7.51 13.10 5.78
CA ILE A 175 8.62 13.93 5.29
C ILE A 175 8.19 14.75 4.08
N ASN A 176 8.74 15.96 3.92
CA ASN A 176 8.51 16.75 2.71
C ASN A 176 9.44 16.34 1.56
N TYR A 177 9.05 16.64 0.31
CA TYR A 177 9.76 16.25 -0.91
C TYR A 177 11.26 16.56 -0.88
N ASP A 178 11.65 17.75 -0.47
CA ASP A 178 13.06 18.18 -0.46
C ASP A 178 13.84 17.53 0.68
N GLY A 179 13.15 17.20 1.78
CA GLY A 179 13.71 16.46 2.90
C GLY A 179 14.18 15.06 2.53
N VAL A 180 13.48 14.38 1.61
CA VAL A 180 13.84 13.03 1.15
C VAL A 180 15.28 12.99 0.60
N ARG A 181 15.70 14.00 -0.14
CA ARG A 181 17.06 14.09 -0.69
C ARG A 181 18.12 14.23 0.40
N ILE A 182 17.81 14.96 1.47
CA ILE A 182 18.77 15.25 2.57
C ILE A 182 19.11 13.99 3.35
N VAL A 183 18.12 13.10 3.55
CA VAL A 183 18.24 11.90 4.39
C VAL A 183 17.97 10.62 3.58
N LYS A 184 18.35 10.63 2.32
CA LYS A 184 18.07 9.53 1.37
C LYS A 184 18.64 8.20 1.87
N ASP A 185 19.88 8.20 2.34
CA ASP A 185 20.57 6.98 2.76
C ASP A 185 19.96 6.45 4.07
N ASP A 186 19.60 7.34 5.00
CA ASP A 186 18.87 6.97 6.21
C ASP A 186 17.50 6.34 5.89
N ILE A 187 16.79 6.80 4.86
CA ILE A 187 15.52 6.21 4.40
C ILE A 187 15.75 4.80 3.82
N ILE A 188 16.83 4.61 3.06
CA ILE A 188 17.19 3.28 2.51
C ILE A 188 17.48 2.30 3.64
N ASP A 189 18.23 2.73 4.66
CA ASP A 189 18.60 1.91 5.82
C ASP A 189 17.40 1.60 6.71
N ALA A 190 16.48 2.54 6.87
CA ALA A 190 15.25 2.38 7.65
C ALA A 190 14.27 1.35 7.06
N ASN A 191 14.43 0.99 5.79
CA ASN A 191 13.75 -0.12 5.11
C ASN A 191 12.20 -0.06 5.21
N PHE A 192 11.60 1.02 4.77
CA PHE A 192 10.15 1.18 4.75
C PHE A 192 9.46 0.18 3.80
N ASP A 193 8.40 -0.47 4.26
CA ASP A 193 7.63 -1.45 3.49
C ASP A 193 6.64 -0.80 2.53
N LEU A 194 6.14 0.40 2.89
CA LEU A 194 5.23 1.19 2.09
C LEU A 194 5.72 2.64 2.00
N ILE A 195 5.75 3.16 0.79
CA ILE A 195 5.95 4.59 0.50
C ILE A 195 4.66 5.14 -0.08
N VAL A 196 4.14 6.19 0.54
CA VAL A 196 2.99 6.97 0.07
C VAL A 196 3.50 8.31 -0.42
N VAL A 197 3.15 8.69 -1.64
CA VAL A 197 3.47 10.00 -2.20
C VAL A 197 2.18 10.77 -2.41
N ASP A 198 1.95 11.77 -1.61
CA ASP A 198 0.84 12.71 -1.80
C ASP A 198 1.20 13.72 -2.88
N GLU A 199 0.23 14.11 -3.69
CA GLU A 199 0.43 14.97 -4.86
C GLU A 199 1.45 14.39 -5.87
N ALA A 200 1.10 13.27 -6.52
CA ALA A 200 1.94 12.56 -7.50
C ALA A 200 2.50 13.47 -8.61
N ASN A 201 1.85 14.59 -8.90
CA ASN A 201 2.31 15.61 -9.84
C ASN A 201 3.73 16.14 -9.56
N ALA A 202 4.18 16.11 -8.29
CA ALA A 202 5.55 16.47 -7.91
C ALA A 202 6.60 15.54 -8.52
N TYR A 203 6.20 14.36 -9.00
CA TYR A 203 7.05 13.30 -9.54
C TYR A 203 6.77 12.97 -11.02
N LYS A 204 5.97 13.77 -11.72
CA LYS A 204 5.58 13.51 -13.13
C LYS A 204 6.75 13.50 -14.12
N ASN A 205 7.86 14.14 -13.80
CA ASN A 205 9.01 14.22 -14.71
C ASN A 205 10.15 13.32 -14.20
N VAL A 206 10.45 12.27 -14.94
CA VAL A 206 11.48 11.26 -14.64
C VAL A 206 12.92 11.82 -14.64
N SER A 207 13.18 12.95 -15.30
CA SER A 207 14.51 13.57 -15.35
C SER A 207 14.86 14.31 -14.05
N THR A 208 13.88 14.63 -13.21
CA THR A 208 14.07 15.44 -11.99
C THR A 208 14.85 14.69 -10.92
N THR A 209 15.56 15.46 -10.09
CA THR A 209 16.25 14.92 -8.91
C THR A 209 15.28 14.24 -7.95
N ARG A 210 14.05 14.76 -7.80
CA ARG A 210 13.01 14.14 -6.95
C ARG A 210 12.68 12.73 -7.42
N TRP A 211 12.36 12.54 -8.72
CA TRP A 211 12.10 11.22 -9.27
C TRP A 211 13.28 10.26 -9.10
N LYS A 212 14.50 10.72 -9.46
CA LYS A 212 15.71 9.90 -9.31
C LYS A 212 15.95 9.49 -7.86
N THR A 213 15.66 10.37 -6.90
CA THR A 213 15.78 10.05 -5.47
C THR A 213 14.71 9.05 -5.03
N LEU A 214 13.45 9.25 -5.42
CA LEU A 214 12.37 8.29 -5.15
C LEU A 214 12.72 6.89 -5.67
N ASN A 215 13.17 6.81 -6.92
CA ASN A 215 13.53 5.53 -7.53
C ASN A 215 14.70 4.82 -6.80
N LYS A 216 15.62 5.57 -6.18
CA LYS A 216 16.72 5.00 -5.40
C LYS A 216 16.28 4.45 -4.04
N ILE A 217 15.27 5.04 -3.40
CA ILE A 217 14.76 4.57 -2.11
C ILE A 217 13.76 3.42 -2.25
N LEU A 218 13.22 3.19 -3.45
CA LEU A 218 12.29 2.09 -3.72
C LEU A 218 13.06 0.77 -3.85
N LYS A 219 12.71 -0.19 -3.01
CA LYS A 219 13.20 -1.57 -3.10
C LYS A 219 12.17 -2.47 -3.80
N PRO A 220 12.57 -3.65 -4.30
CA PRO A 220 11.62 -4.57 -4.97
C PRO A 220 10.41 -4.95 -4.11
N HIS A 221 10.59 -5.10 -2.80
CA HIS A 221 9.51 -5.42 -1.85
C HIS A 221 8.65 -4.22 -1.46
N THR A 222 9.15 -2.98 -1.59
CA THR A 222 8.45 -1.77 -1.14
C THR A 222 7.17 -1.54 -1.96
N ARG A 223 6.05 -1.34 -1.27
CA ARG A 223 4.80 -0.86 -1.88
C ARG A 223 4.91 0.64 -2.18
N LEU A 224 4.29 1.09 -3.27
CA LEU A 224 4.24 2.51 -3.63
C LEU A 224 2.81 2.90 -4.00
N TRP A 225 2.23 3.81 -3.24
CA TRP A 225 0.94 4.42 -3.53
C TRP A 225 1.10 5.92 -3.75
N MET A 226 0.48 6.44 -4.81
CA MET A 226 0.62 7.83 -5.23
C MET A 226 -0.74 8.50 -5.45
#